data_be5647bded462282eb28e37ed7add77d
#
_entry.id   be5647bded462282eb28e37ed7add77d
#
_cell.length_a   1.000
_cell.length_b   1.000
_cell.length_c   1.000
_cell.angle_alpha   90.00
_cell.angle_beta   90.00
_cell.angle_gamma   90.00
#
_symmetry.space_group_name_H-M   'P 1'
#
loop_
_entity.id
_entity.type
_entity.pdbx_description
1 polymer ?
#
loop_
_entity_poly.entity_id
_entity_poly.type
_entity_poly.pdbx_seq_one_letter_code
_entity_poly.pdbx_strand_id
1 'polypeptide(L)'
;PRSRGLGDVYKRQGFHLRGRTMDSNPGKISVSDATAHAACLTARDVNAAAIVTVSESGTTARLLSKYRPQQPIIACVMREQVQRQLSLSWGITPLMMSLAHSTDELIEMSTALAKENGYLHNGELAVVTAGVPVGVSGTTNMIKIHMIGNCLATGVGVGPEGAALANATGKACVCRTMDEVRAKFKPGMVLVVPSTSNEMLSFVRDAAALVVEEPGLNSHAAIAGKALLKLSLIHISEPTRPRLIS
;
A
#
# COMPACT_ATOMS: atom_id res chain seq x y z
N PRO A 1 11.99 -2.50 30.45
CA PRO A 1 11.67 -3.36 29.32
C PRO A 1 10.19 -3.69 29.39
N ARG A 2 9.41 -3.09 28.47
CA ARG A 2 7.97 -3.40 28.36
C ARG A 2 7.86 -4.85 27.90
N SER A 3 7.17 -5.70 28.65
CA SER A 3 6.86 -7.06 28.25
C SER A 3 6.10 -6.99 26.93
N ARG A 4 6.74 -7.46 25.85
CA ARG A 4 6.06 -7.67 24.56
C ARG A 4 5.03 -8.76 24.79
N GLY A 5 3.75 -8.44 24.59
CA GLY A 5 2.67 -9.40 24.80
C GLY A 5 2.88 -10.67 23.98
N LEU A 6 2.32 -11.78 24.44
CA LEU A 6 2.36 -13.09 23.77
C LEU A 6 1.99 -13.00 22.29
N GLY A 7 1.11 -12.07 21.89
CA GLY A 7 0.74 -11.82 20.50
C GLY A 7 1.90 -11.42 19.58
N ASP A 8 2.90 -10.69 20.10
CA ASP A 8 4.07 -10.30 19.31
C ASP A 8 5.05 -11.46 19.10
N VAL A 9 5.11 -12.39 20.03
CA VAL A 9 5.93 -13.61 19.93
C VAL A 9 5.36 -14.53 18.86
N TYR A 10 4.04 -14.71 18.83
CA TYR A 10 3.38 -15.52 17.81
C TYR A 10 3.43 -14.90 16.41
N LYS A 11 3.36 -13.58 16.27
CA LYS A 11 3.56 -12.90 14.98
C LYS A 11 4.95 -13.16 14.37
N ARG A 12 5.99 -13.31 15.18
CA ARG A 12 7.35 -13.57 14.72
C ARG A 12 7.63 -15.04 14.37
N GLN A 13 6.78 -15.97 14.78
CA GLN A 13 7.00 -17.41 14.56
C GLN A 13 6.56 -17.94 13.20
N GLY A 14 6.23 -17.10 12.24
CA GLY A 14 5.91 -17.51 10.87
C GLY A 14 4.58 -18.29 10.74
N PHE A 15 3.65 -18.12 11.69
CA PHE A 15 2.29 -18.69 11.63
C PHE A 15 1.39 -18.02 10.58
N HIS A 16 1.93 -17.08 9.83
CA HIS A 16 1.21 -16.38 8.77
C HIS A 16 1.13 -17.25 7.53
N LEU A 17 -0.03 -17.40 6.96
CA LEU A 17 -0.33 -18.06 5.66
C LEU A 17 0.26 -19.48 5.46
N ARG A 18 1.17 -19.96 6.32
CA ARG A 18 1.70 -21.32 6.24
C ARG A 18 0.62 -22.30 6.64
N GLY A 19 -0.04 -22.89 5.66
CA GLY A 19 -0.85 -24.08 5.82
C GLY A 19 -2.35 -23.89 5.86
N ARG A 20 -2.92 -22.69 5.69
CA ARG A 20 -4.35 -22.56 5.40
C ARG A 20 -4.57 -22.34 3.91
N THR A 21 -4.33 -23.41 3.15
CA THR A 21 -4.86 -23.55 1.80
C THR A 21 -6.38 -23.55 1.86
N MET A 22 -7.02 -23.00 0.84
CA MET A 22 -8.47 -23.22 0.67
C MET A 22 -8.77 -24.71 0.71
N ASP A 23 -9.84 -25.10 1.39
CA ASP A 23 -10.37 -26.45 1.28
C ASP A 23 -10.55 -26.77 -0.20
N SER A 24 -9.82 -27.79 -0.68
CA SER A 24 -9.72 -28.16 -2.08
C SER A 24 -11.01 -28.78 -2.66
N ASN A 25 -12.16 -28.52 -2.04
CA ASN A 25 -13.45 -29.04 -2.48
C ASN A 25 -14.16 -27.97 -3.36
N PRO A 26 -14.08 -28.09 -4.71
CA PRO A 26 -14.73 -27.15 -5.62
C PRO A 26 -16.24 -27.09 -5.32
N GLY A 27 -16.78 -25.89 -5.14
CA GLY A 27 -18.21 -25.65 -4.91
C GLY A 27 -18.63 -25.46 -3.45
N LYS A 28 -17.75 -25.64 -2.46
CA LYS A 28 -18.04 -25.34 -1.03
C LYS A 28 -17.53 -23.96 -0.57
N ILE A 29 -16.76 -23.26 -1.40
CA ILE A 29 -16.15 -21.99 -1.05
C ILE A 29 -17.07 -20.86 -1.49
N SER A 30 -17.44 -19.99 -0.56
CA SER A 30 -18.21 -18.78 -0.90
C SER A 30 -17.34 -17.75 -1.64
N VAL A 31 -17.99 -16.88 -2.45
CA VAL A 31 -17.31 -15.76 -3.11
C VAL A 31 -16.55 -14.91 -2.11
N SER A 32 -17.16 -14.60 -0.97
CA SER A 32 -16.53 -13.80 0.08
C SER A 32 -15.30 -14.48 0.69
N ASP A 33 -15.29 -15.80 0.86
CA ASP A 33 -14.13 -16.54 1.38
C ASP A 33 -13.00 -16.58 0.33
N ALA A 34 -13.33 -16.80 -0.94
CA ALA A 34 -12.37 -16.74 -2.04
C ALA A 34 -11.75 -15.34 -2.17
N THR A 35 -12.57 -14.30 -2.09
CA THR A 35 -12.11 -12.91 -2.14
C THR A 35 -11.22 -12.57 -0.95
N ALA A 36 -11.56 -12.99 0.26
CA ALA A 36 -10.74 -12.78 1.46
C ALA A 36 -9.38 -13.48 1.35
N HIS A 37 -9.35 -14.70 0.85
CA HIS A 37 -8.09 -15.43 0.59
C HIS A 37 -7.23 -14.70 -0.43
N ALA A 38 -7.81 -14.34 -1.58
CA ALA A 38 -7.12 -13.60 -2.64
C ALA A 38 -6.58 -12.25 -2.13
N ALA A 39 -7.35 -11.52 -1.31
CA ALA A 39 -6.91 -10.26 -0.71
C ALA A 39 -5.69 -10.43 0.20
N CYS A 40 -5.64 -11.49 1.00
CA CYS A 40 -4.48 -11.80 1.84
C CYS A 40 -3.23 -12.12 1.01
N LEU A 41 -3.38 -12.88 -0.08
CA LEU A 41 -2.28 -13.18 -1.00
C LEU A 41 -1.82 -11.91 -1.72
N THR A 42 -2.75 -11.14 -2.27
CA THR A 42 -2.45 -9.86 -2.93
C THR A 42 -1.70 -8.91 -1.98
N ALA A 43 -2.18 -8.76 -0.73
CA ALA A 43 -1.53 -7.88 0.24
C ALA A 43 -0.08 -8.29 0.54
N ARG A 44 0.20 -9.57 0.59
CA ARG A 44 1.56 -10.09 0.74
C ARG A 44 2.40 -9.82 -0.51
N ASP A 45 1.87 -10.14 -1.69
CA ASP A 45 2.62 -10.09 -2.95
C ASP A 45 2.96 -8.65 -3.37
N VAL A 46 2.08 -7.67 -3.07
CA VAL A 46 2.35 -6.24 -3.29
C VAL A 46 3.01 -5.56 -2.08
N ASN A 47 3.32 -6.31 -1.03
CA ASN A 47 3.86 -5.76 0.23
C ASN A 47 3.03 -4.59 0.77
N ALA A 48 1.71 -4.76 0.81
CA ALA A 48 0.80 -3.73 1.32
C ALA A 48 1.05 -3.46 2.81
N ALA A 49 0.87 -2.21 3.23
CA ALA A 49 1.01 -1.82 4.64
C ALA A 49 -0.14 -2.36 5.50
N ALA A 50 -1.36 -2.42 4.94
CA ALA A 50 -2.54 -2.97 5.61
C ALA A 50 -3.56 -3.55 4.62
N ILE A 51 -4.46 -4.39 5.15
CA ILE A 51 -5.69 -4.80 4.48
C ILE A 51 -6.83 -4.01 5.12
N VAL A 52 -7.49 -3.17 4.34
CA VAL A 52 -8.66 -2.40 4.77
C VAL A 52 -9.91 -3.12 4.31
N THR A 53 -10.82 -3.42 5.20
CA THR A 53 -12.09 -4.06 4.84
C THR A 53 -13.26 -3.25 5.37
N VAL A 54 -14.25 -3.01 4.52
CA VAL A 54 -15.50 -2.41 4.93
C VAL A 54 -16.54 -3.51 5.05
N SER A 55 -17.11 -3.67 6.24
CA SER A 55 -18.02 -4.78 6.53
C SER A 55 -19.12 -4.37 7.48
N GLU A 56 -20.36 -4.53 7.07
CA GLU A 56 -21.51 -4.22 7.90
C GLU A 56 -21.68 -5.22 9.08
N SER A 57 -21.49 -6.51 8.82
CA SER A 57 -21.66 -7.59 9.79
C SER A 57 -20.35 -8.09 10.41
N GLY A 58 -19.21 -7.62 9.92
CA GLY A 58 -17.89 -8.09 10.33
C GLY A 58 -17.49 -9.45 9.73
N THR A 59 -18.29 -10.04 8.85
CA THR A 59 -18.02 -11.36 8.28
C THR A 59 -16.73 -11.37 7.44
N THR A 60 -16.53 -10.38 6.57
CA THR A 60 -15.31 -10.26 5.75
C THR A 60 -14.07 -10.15 6.61
N ALA A 61 -14.12 -9.32 7.66
CA ALA A 61 -13.00 -9.18 8.57
C ALA A 61 -12.61 -10.50 9.24
N ARG A 62 -13.61 -11.29 9.67
CA ARG A 62 -13.37 -12.63 10.24
C ARG A 62 -12.80 -13.61 9.21
N LEU A 63 -13.25 -13.55 7.95
CA LEU A 63 -12.70 -14.36 6.88
C LEU A 63 -11.23 -14.02 6.60
N LEU A 64 -10.88 -12.73 6.55
CA LEU A 64 -9.48 -12.28 6.44
C LEU A 64 -8.65 -12.78 7.63
N SER A 65 -9.15 -12.64 8.86
CA SER A 65 -8.50 -13.11 10.08
C SER A 65 -8.26 -14.63 10.07
N LYS A 66 -9.16 -15.41 9.48
CA LYS A 66 -9.02 -16.87 9.29
C LYS A 66 -7.71 -17.23 8.57
N TYR A 67 -7.32 -16.46 7.58
CA TYR A 67 -6.10 -16.68 6.78
C TYR A 67 -4.83 -16.13 7.43
N ARG A 68 -4.92 -15.40 8.52
CA ARG A 68 -3.80 -14.88 9.31
C ARG A 68 -2.75 -14.16 8.47
N PRO A 69 -3.10 -13.09 7.73
CA PRO A 69 -2.14 -12.32 6.95
C PRO A 69 -1.07 -11.68 7.84
N GLN A 70 0.08 -11.37 7.26
CA GLN A 70 1.14 -10.63 7.97
C GLN A 70 0.75 -9.17 8.19
N GLN A 71 -0.01 -8.63 7.25
CA GLN A 71 -0.51 -7.26 7.28
C GLN A 71 -1.61 -7.12 8.33
N PRO A 72 -1.69 -5.98 9.05
CA PRO A 72 -2.81 -5.69 9.93
C PRO A 72 -4.11 -5.61 9.13
N ILE A 73 -5.21 -6.08 9.72
CA ILE A 73 -6.55 -6.00 9.15
C ILE A 73 -7.26 -4.83 9.81
N ILE A 74 -7.56 -3.79 9.05
CA ILE A 74 -8.33 -2.64 9.50
C ILE A 74 -9.77 -2.83 9.05
N ALA A 75 -10.68 -3.06 10.00
CA ALA A 75 -12.08 -3.30 9.71
C ALA A 75 -12.91 -2.05 9.97
N CYS A 76 -13.35 -1.37 8.91
CA CYS A 76 -14.25 -0.24 8.98
C CYS A 76 -15.70 -0.74 9.10
N VAL A 77 -16.36 -0.41 10.20
CA VAL A 77 -17.71 -0.90 10.54
C VAL A 77 -18.61 0.25 10.93
N MET A 78 -19.93 0.10 10.69
CA MET A 78 -20.94 1.13 10.96
C MET A 78 -21.70 0.90 12.27
N ARG A 79 -21.50 -0.26 12.94
CA ARG A 79 -22.22 -0.63 14.17
C ARG A 79 -21.24 -0.90 15.31
N GLU A 80 -21.45 -0.25 16.44
CA GLU A 80 -20.62 -0.40 17.64
C GLU A 80 -20.58 -1.86 18.15
N GLN A 81 -21.72 -2.57 18.08
CA GLN A 81 -21.75 -3.98 18.45
C GLN A 81 -20.78 -4.83 17.63
N VAL A 82 -20.71 -4.60 16.32
CA VAL A 82 -19.78 -5.31 15.42
C VAL A 82 -18.34 -4.93 15.74
N GLN A 83 -18.06 -3.65 16.01
CA GLN A 83 -16.75 -3.18 16.45
C GLN A 83 -16.28 -3.94 17.69
N ARG A 84 -17.11 -3.99 18.73
CA ARG A 84 -16.77 -4.72 19.98
C ARG A 84 -16.52 -6.21 19.74
N GLN A 85 -17.34 -6.86 18.91
CA GLN A 85 -17.15 -8.27 18.56
C GLN A 85 -15.83 -8.52 17.81
N LEU A 86 -15.47 -7.64 16.88
CA LEU A 86 -14.25 -7.78 16.07
C LEU A 86 -12.98 -7.52 16.89
N SER A 87 -13.04 -6.75 17.96
CA SER A 87 -11.92 -6.52 18.88
C SER A 87 -11.40 -7.82 19.52
N LEU A 88 -12.21 -8.87 19.56
CA LEU A 88 -11.82 -10.19 20.04
C LEU A 88 -11.21 -11.08 18.94
N SER A 89 -11.20 -10.63 17.70
CA SER A 89 -10.72 -11.40 16.55
C SER A 89 -9.24 -11.15 16.29
N TRP A 90 -8.53 -12.19 15.87
CA TRP A 90 -7.09 -12.11 15.66
C TRP A 90 -6.72 -11.14 14.54
N GLY A 91 -5.77 -10.23 14.83
CA GLY A 91 -5.17 -9.34 13.83
C GLY A 91 -6.11 -8.27 13.28
N ILE A 92 -7.31 -8.11 13.83
CA ILE A 92 -8.29 -7.11 13.41
C ILE A 92 -8.21 -5.89 14.32
N THR A 93 -8.15 -4.72 13.71
CA THR A 93 -8.38 -3.42 14.35
C THR A 93 -9.69 -2.84 13.81
N PRO A 94 -10.77 -2.85 14.58
CA PRO A 94 -12.04 -2.32 14.12
C PRO A 94 -12.12 -0.80 14.35
N LEU A 95 -12.49 -0.06 13.31
CA LEU A 95 -12.70 1.38 13.32
C LEU A 95 -14.15 1.71 12.96
N MET A 96 -14.74 2.70 13.65
CA MET A 96 -16.08 3.18 13.32
C MET A 96 -16.04 4.10 12.11
N MET A 97 -16.92 3.85 11.14
CA MET A 97 -17.03 4.63 9.91
C MET A 97 -18.49 4.99 9.65
N SER A 98 -18.73 6.16 9.08
CA SER A 98 -20.05 6.54 8.60
C SER A 98 -20.44 5.75 7.35
N LEU A 99 -21.73 5.75 7.00
CA LEU A 99 -22.23 5.11 5.81
C LEU A 99 -21.71 5.84 4.56
N ALA A 100 -21.15 5.11 3.61
CA ALA A 100 -20.75 5.61 2.31
C ALA A 100 -21.86 5.35 1.28
N HIS A 101 -22.04 6.26 0.33
CA HIS A 101 -23.08 6.18 -0.69
C HIS A 101 -22.58 5.65 -2.03
N SER A 102 -21.27 5.64 -2.23
CA SER A 102 -20.64 5.10 -3.44
C SER A 102 -19.41 4.25 -3.10
N THR A 103 -18.97 3.45 -4.07
CA THR A 103 -17.77 2.61 -3.92
C THR A 103 -16.51 3.47 -3.76
N ASP A 104 -16.40 4.57 -4.49
CA ASP A 104 -15.24 5.45 -4.41
C ASP A 104 -15.19 6.19 -3.07
N GLU A 105 -16.32 6.72 -2.60
CA GLU A 105 -16.45 7.31 -1.27
C GLU A 105 -16.09 6.31 -0.17
N LEU A 106 -16.53 5.05 -0.29
CA LEU A 106 -16.21 3.99 0.65
C LEU A 106 -14.71 3.74 0.74
N ILE A 107 -14.01 3.72 -0.40
CA ILE A 107 -12.56 3.52 -0.45
C ILE A 107 -11.84 4.71 0.16
N GLU A 108 -12.22 5.94 -0.21
CA GLU A 108 -11.62 7.17 0.31
C GLU A 108 -11.81 7.30 1.81
N MET A 109 -13.03 7.14 2.31
CA MET A 109 -13.34 7.23 3.74
C MET A 109 -12.62 6.17 4.56
N SER A 110 -12.61 4.91 4.11
CA SER A 110 -12.00 3.82 4.84
C SER A 110 -10.48 3.93 4.91
N THR A 111 -9.85 4.37 3.82
CA THR A 111 -8.39 4.58 3.77
C THR A 111 -7.96 5.84 4.51
N ALA A 112 -8.76 6.93 4.45
CA ALA A 112 -8.54 8.13 5.24
C ALA A 112 -8.61 7.83 6.74
N LEU A 113 -9.64 7.09 7.16
CA LEU A 113 -9.83 6.69 8.56
C LEU A 113 -8.65 5.84 9.06
N ALA A 114 -8.17 4.88 8.25
CA ALA A 114 -7.01 4.07 8.59
C ALA A 114 -5.73 4.92 8.70
N LYS A 115 -5.57 5.94 7.85
CA LYS A 115 -4.46 6.88 7.87
C LYS A 115 -4.50 7.80 9.10
N GLU A 116 -5.65 8.38 9.43
CA GLU A 116 -5.85 9.24 10.62
C GLU A 116 -5.52 8.49 11.91
N ASN A 117 -5.79 7.19 11.96
CA ASN A 117 -5.44 6.34 13.10
C ASN A 117 -4.01 5.78 13.05
N GLY A 118 -3.16 6.23 12.11
CA GLY A 118 -1.74 5.88 12.03
C GLY A 118 -1.43 4.47 11.51
N TYR A 119 -2.39 3.80 10.86
CA TYR A 119 -2.17 2.47 10.26
C TYR A 119 -1.68 2.54 8.82
N LEU A 120 -1.85 3.67 8.15
CA LEU A 120 -1.43 3.91 6.78
C LEU A 120 -0.74 5.27 6.66
N HIS A 121 0.29 5.34 5.82
CA HIS A 121 1.04 6.57 5.55
C HIS A 121 1.05 6.89 4.05
N ASN A 122 1.31 8.15 3.70
CA ASN A 122 1.42 8.55 2.30
C ASN A 122 2.51 7.75 1.57
N GLY A 123 2.18 7.28 0.37
CA GLY A 123 3.07 6.47 -0.47
C GLY A 123 2.98 4.97 -0.20
N GLU A 124 2.25 4.52 0.82
CA GLU A 124 2.03 3.11 1.09
C GLU A 124 0.89 2.54 0.25
N LEU A 125 0.95 1.24 -0.01
CA LEU A 125 -0.15 0.49 -0.64
C LEU A 125 -1.05 -0.12 0.43
N ALA A 126 -2.35 -0.04 0.22
CA ALA A 126 -3.37 -0.77 0.97
C ALA A 126 -4.16 -1.68 0.04
N VAL A 127 -4.55 -2.84 0.52
CA VAL A 127 -5.52 -3.71 -0.17
C VAL A 127 -6.88 -3.47 0.46
N VAL A 128 -7.80 -2.90 -0.32
CA VAL A 128 -9.16 -2.60 0.13
C VAL A 128 -10.12 -3.69 -0.34
N THR A 129 -10.94 -4.21 0.56
CA THR A 129 -11.98 -5.20 0.24
C THR A 129 -13.35 -4.70 0.66
N ALA A 130 -14.33 -4.86 -0.21
CA ALA A 130 -15.71 -4.46 0.04
C ALA A 130 -16.72 -5.33 -0.72
N GLY A 131 -17.98 -5.19 -0.34
CA GLY A 131 -19.12 -5.70 -1.12
C GLY A 131 -19.68 -4.62 -2.04
N VAL A 132 -19.85 -4.94 -3.32
CA VAL A 132 -20.45 -4.08 -4.32
C VAL A 132 -21.68 -4.78 -4.87
N PRO A 133 -22.86 -4.11 -4.96
CA PRO A 133 -23.15 -2.72 -4.59
C PRO A 133 -23.09 -2.48 -3.07
N VAL A 134 -22.78 -1.23 -2.69
CA VAL A 134 -22.73 -0.78 -1.30
C VAL A 134 -24.11 -0.97 -0.62
N GLY A 135 -24.13 -1.45 0.62
CA GLY A 135 -25.37 -1.66 1.36
C GLY A 135 -26.00 -3.06 1.23
N VAL A 136 -25.40 -3.96 0.44
CA VAL A 136 -25.83 -5.37 0.38
C VAL A 136 -24.92 -6.21 1.27
N SER A 137 -25.46 -6.67 2.40
CA SER A 137 -24.70 -7.46 3.38
C SER A 137 -24.34 -8.85 2.83
N GLY A 138 -23.12 -9.30 3.11
CA GLY A 138 -22.68 -10.68 2.81
C GLY A 138 -22.03 -10.92 1.44
N THR A 139 -21.86 -9.88 0.61
CA THR A 139 -21.33 -9.99 -0.75
C THR A 139 -19.97 -9.32 -0.90
N THR A 140 -18.95 -9.78 -0.19
CA THR A 140 -17.57 -9.30 -0.47
C THR A 140 -17.11 -9.87 -1.80
N ASN A 141 -17.01 -9.02 -2.82
CA ASN A 141 -16.71 -9.40 -4.21
C ASN A 141 -15.70 -8.47 -4.88
N MET A 142 -15.15 -7.49 -4.14
CA MET A 142 -14.19 -6.52 -4.67
C MET A 142 -12.88 -6.56 -3.89
N ILE A 143 -11.79 -6.51 -4.65
CA ILE A 143 -10.42 -6.23 -4.14
C ILE A 143 -9.88 -5.07 -4.96
N LYS A 144 -9.40 -4.02 -4.30
CA LYS A 144 -8.73 -2.88 -4.93
C LYS A 144 -7.41 -2.61 -4.23
N ILE A 145 -6.34 -2.53 -5.01
CA ILE A 145 -5.06 -2.02 -4.51
C ILE A 145 -5.13 -0.49 -4.60
N HIS A 146 -4.92 0.17 -3.48
CA HIS A 146 -5.03 1.62 -3.36
C HIS A 146 -3.74 2.20 -2.78
N MET A 147 -3.19 3.21 -3.46
CA MET A 147 -2.04 3.98 -2.96
C MET A 147 -2.53 5.10 -2.07
N ILE A 148 -1.97 5.21 -0.88
CA ILE A 148 -2.38 6.21 0.11
C ILE A 148 -1.75 7.56 -0.20
N GLY A 149 -2.57 8.59 -0.29
CA GLY A 149 -2.16 9.97 -0.55
C GLY A 149 -2.35 10.38 -2.02
N ASN A 150 -2.02 11.63 -2.31
CA ASN A 150 -2.12 12.16 -3.66
C ASN A 150 -0.91 11.73 -4.48
N CYS A 151 -1.15 11.01 -5.57
CA CYS A 151 -0.13 10.74 -6.58
C CYS A 151 0.10 12.04 -7.39
N LEU A 152 1.24 12.70 -7.19
CA LEU A 152 1.59 13.94 -7.89
C LEU A 152 2.17 13.66 -9.29
N ALA A 153 2.85 12.52 -9.46
CA ALA A 153 3.42 12.11 -10.73
C ALA A 153 3.54 10.57 -10.78
N THR A 154 3.42 10.02 -11.96
CA THR A 154 3.65 8.60 -12.24
C THR A 154 4.84 8.46 -13.20
N GLY A 155 5.48 7.31 -13.22
CA GLY A 155 6.62 7.07 -14.09
C GLY A 155 7.00 5.60 -14.11
N VAL A 156 8.04 5.27 -14.86
CA VAL A 156 8.60 3.91 -14.94
C VAL A 156 9.64 3.74 -13.85
N GLY A 157 9.41 2.79 -12.95
CA GLY A 157 10.35 2.43 -11.90
C GLY A 157 11.50 1.59 -12.46
N VAL A 158 12.75 2.01 -12.19
CA VAL A 158 13.97 1.27 -12.50
C VAL A 158 14.75 1.06 -11.21
N GLY A 159 15.06 -0.18 -10.91
CA GLY A 159 15.79 -0.56 -9.70
C GLY A 159 16.69 -1.77 -9.93
N PRO A 160 17.38 -2.24 -8.89
CA PRO A 160 18.18 -3.47 -8.96
C PRO A 160 17.27 -4.67 -9.29
N GLU A 161 17.88 -5.69 -9.92
CA GLU A 161 17.15 -6.93 -10.24
C GLU A 161 16.56 -7.56 -8.99
N GLY A 162 15.27 -7.91 -9.07
CA GLY A 162 14.50 -8.43 -7.91
C GLY A 162 13.83 -7.37 -7.03
N ALA A 163 14.05 -6.09 -7.27
CA ALA A 163 13.44 -4.98 -6.52
C ALA A 163 12.11 -4.49 -7.13
N ALA A 164 11.33 -5.37 -7.75
CA ALA A 164 10.05 -5.03 -8.39
C ALA A 164 9.05 -4.31 -7.46
N LEU A 165 9.30 -4.32 -6.15
CA LEU A 165 8.48 -3.69 -5.11
C LEU A 165 9.32 -2.84 -4.15
N ALA A 166 10.47 -2.30 -4.61
CA ALA A 166 11.28 -1.43 -3.76
C ALA A 166 10.54 -0.13 -3.48
N ASN A 167 10.34 0.17 -2.22
CA ASN A 167 9.80 1.44 -1.76
C ASN A 167 10.95 2.31 -1.24
N ALA A 168 10.96 3.57 -1.63
CA ALA A 168 11.85 4.56 -1.08
C ALA A 168 11.05 5.75 -0.56
N THR A 169 11.32 6.17 0.66
CA THR A 169 10.66 7.30 1.29
C THR A 169 11.69 8.34 1.69
N GLY A 170 11.34 9.60 1.51
CA GLY A 170 12.22 10.71 1.85
C GLY A 170 11.60 12.05 1.49
N LYS A 171 12.15 13.12 2.04
CA LYS A 171 11.75 14.47 1.66
C LYS A 171 12.17 14.74 0.22
N ALA A 172 11.25 15.19 -0.64
CA ALA A 172 11.57 15.53 -2.01
C ALA A 172 12.46 16.78 -2.09
N CYS A 173 13.54 16.68 -2.84
CA CYS A 173 14.43 17.78 -3.19
C CYS A 173 14.32 18.02 -4.70
N VAL A 174 13.47 18.98 -5.07
CA VAL A 174 13.23 19.34 -6.48
C VAL A 174 14.25 20.39 -6.88
N CYS A 175 15.10 20.05 -7.85
CA CYS A 175 16.18 20.90 -8.36
C CYS A 175 16.20 20.87 -9.89
N ARG A 176 16.41 22.02 -10.51
CA ARG A 176 16.53 22.14 -11.96
C ARG A 176 17.97 22.30 -12.41
N THR A 177 18.84 22.75 -11.53
CA THR A 177 20.26 23.00 -11.82
C THR A 177 21.16 22.32 -10.80
N MET A 178 22.43 22.12 -11.17
CA MET A 178 23.42 21.51 -10.29
C MET A 178 23.71 22.36 -9.03
N ASP A 179 23.66 23.68 -9.17
CA ASP A 179 23.88 24.61 -8.05
C ASP A 179 22.74 24.50 -7.01
N GLU A 180 21.51 24.30 -7.49
CA GLU A 180 20.38 24.01 -6.59
C GLU A 180 20.55 22.68 -5.85
N VAL A 181 21.07 21.64 -6.51
CA VAL A 181 21.37 20.37 -5.86
C VAL A 181 22.39 20.56 -4.75
N ARG A 182 23.50 21.26 -5.04
CA ARG A 182 24.54 21.55 -4.05
C ARG A 182 24.01 22.36 -2.86
N ALA A 183 23.09 23.28 -3.10
CA ALA A 183 22.54 24.16 -2.05
C ALA A 183 21.46 23.49 -1.19
N LYS A 184 20.60 22.66 -1.77
CA LYS A 184 19.35 22.16 -1.13
C LYS A 184 19.41 20.69 -0.72
N PHE A 185 20.22 19.88 -1.39
CA PHE A 185 20.23 18.44 -1.17
C PHE A 185 20.87 18.06 0.17
N LYS A 186 20.25 17.10 0.86
CA LYS A 186 20.82 16.43 2.05
C LYS A 186 20.68 14.91 1.88
N PRO A 187 21.65 14.12 2.42
CA PRO A 187 21.56 12.67 2.38
C PRO A 187 20.22 12.14 2.88
N GLY A 188 19.69 11.12 2.21
CA GLY A 188 18.39 10.51 2.53
C GLY A 188 17.17 11.21 1.91
N MET A 189 17.35 12.30 1.16
CA MET A 189 16.27 12.90 0.38
C MET A 189 16.02 12.16 -0.93
N VAL A 190 14.81 12.29 -1.47
CA VAL A 190 14.47 11.89 -2.85
C VAL A 190 14.88 13.02 -3.78
N LEU A 191 15.86 12.75 -4.66
CA LEU A 191 16.36 13.74 -5.62
C LEU A 191 15.45 13.77 -6.85
N VAL A 192 14.88 14.94 -7.16
CA VAL A 192 14.00 15.18 -8.31
C VAL A 192 14.69 16.18 -9.22
N VAL A 193 15.10 15.73 -10.41
CA VAL A 193 15.85 16.53 -11.39
C VAL A 193 15.38 16.22 -12.81
N PRO A 194 15.52 17.15 -13.78
CA PRO A 194 15.14 16.87 -15.16
C PRO A 194 15.96 15.75 -15.80
N SER A 195 17.26 15.76 -15.58
CA SER A 195 18.20 14.73 -16.06
C SER A 195 19.38 14.59 -15.10
N THR A 196 20.17 13.53 -15.27
CA THR A 196 21.35 13.30 -14.44
C THR A 196 22.65 13.41 -15.25
N SER A 197 23.73 13.81 -14.59
CA SER A 197 25.08 13.85 -15.14
C SER A 197 26.07 13.13 -14.23
N ASN A 198 27.28 12.90 -14.72
CA ASN A 198 28.35 12.27 -13.95
C ASN A 198 28.70 13.06 -12.67
N GLU A 199 28.54 14.38 -12.68
CA GLU A 199 28.77 15.23 -11.51
C GLU A 199 27.75 14.98 -10.39
N MET A 200 26.57 14.46 -10.72
CA MET A 200 25.50 14.16 -9.77
C MET A 200 25.64 12.79 -9.09
N LEU A 201 26.57 11.93 -9.52
CA LEU A 201 26.67 10.55 -9.02
C LEU A 201 26.87 10.45 -7.50
N SER A 202 27.61 11.39 -6.91
CA SER A 202 27.77 11.45 -5.44
C SER A 202 26.45 11.71 -4.74
N PHE A 203 25.64 12.63 -5.26
CA PHE A 203 24.33 12.96 -4.70
C PHE A 203 23.32 11.82 -4.91
N VAL A 204 23.34 11.16 -6.08
CA VAL A 204 22.51 9.99 -6.37
C VAL A 204 22.82 8.84 -5.40
N ARG A 205 24.11 8.62 -5.09
CA ARG A 205 24.52 7.60 -4.12
C ARG A 205 23.93 7.86 -2.72
N ASP A 206 23.92 9.12 -2.30
CA ASP A 206 23.46 9.52 -0.97
C ASP A 206 21.94 9.76 -0.90
N ALA A 207 21.24 9.77 -2.05
CA ALA A 207 19.79 9.91 -2.15
C ALA A 207 19.06 8.63 -1.71
N ALA A 208 17.85 8.80 -1.17
CA ALA A 208 16.93 7.68 -0.90
C ALA A 208 16.39 7.09 -2.22
N ALA A 209 16.07 7.94 -3.18
CA ALA A 209 15.64 7.58 -4.53
C ALA A 209 15.91 8.73 -5.49
N LEU A 210 15.82 8.44 -6.80
CA LEU A 210 16.00 9.37 -7.90
C LEU A 210 14.69 9.45 -8.70
N VAL A 211 14.29 10.66 -9.06
CA VAL A 211 13.14 10.94 -9.94
C VAL A 211 13.61 11.85 -11.06
N VAL A 212 13.41 11.43 -12.32
CA VAL A 212 13.87 12.19 -13.50
C VAL A 212 12.79 12.27 -14.57
N GLU A 213 12.80 13.38 -15.31
CA GLU A 213 11.90 13.59 -16.45
C GLU A 213 12.44 12.83 -17.70
N GLU A 214 13.73 12.56 -17.77
CA GLU A 214 14.39 11.92 -18.91
C GLU A 214 13.81 10.53 -19.20
N PRO A 215 13.29 10.27 -20.42
CA PRO A 215 12.72 8.97 -20.77
C PRO A 215 13.81 7.95 -21.11
N GLY A 216 13.49 6.67 -20.93
CA GLY A 216 14.26 5.54 -21.44
C GLY A 216 14.99 4.74 -20.38
N LEU A 217 14.84 3.42 -20.47
CA LEU A 217 15.47 2.45 -19.57
C LEU A 217 17.02 2.41 -19.69
N ASN A 218 17.57 3.01 -20.73
CA ASN A 218 19.00 3.16 -20.98
C ASN A 218 19.48 4.60 -20.72
N SER A 219 18.67 5.45 -20.09
CA SER A 219 19.08 6.78 -19.68
C SER A 219 20.20 6.73 -18.64
N HIS A 220 20.98 7.81 -18.56
CA HIS A 220 22.03 7.90 -17.53
C HIS A 220 21.49 7.68 -16.12
N ALA A 221 20.29 8.21 -15.83
CA ALA A 221 19.60 8.02 -14.55
C ALA A 221 19.25 6.55 -14.28
N ALA A 222 18.77 5.81 -15.27
CA ALA A 222 18.45 4.39 -15.15
C ALA A 222 19.70 3.53 -14.89
N ILE A 223 20.78 3.80 -15.63
CA ILE A 223 22.05 3.09 -15.48
C ILE A 223 22.69 3.41 -14.12
N ALA A 224 22.75 4.69 -13.73
CA ALA A 224 23.29 5.11 -12.45
C ALA A 224 22.48 4.55 -11.27
N GLY A 225 21.15 4.56 -11.37
CA GLY A 225 20.26 3.99 -10.34
C GLY A 225 20.51 2.50 -10.15
N LYS A 226 20.59 1.72 -11.23
CA LYS A 226 20.92 0.28 -11.16
C LYS A 226 22.30 0.04 -10.56
N ALA A 227 23.33 0.76 -11.02
CA ALA A 227 24.71 0.59 -10.57
C ALA A 227 24.88 0.94 -9.08
N LEU A 228 24.14 1.95 -8.58
CA LEU A 228 24.19 2.40 -7.20
C LEU A 228 23.14 1.74 -6.30
N LEU A 229 22.41 0.75 -6.81
CA LEU A 229 21.32 0.04 -6.09
C LEU A 229 20.24 1.00 -5.58
N LYS A 230 19.91 2.03 -6.34
CA LYS A 230 18.88 3.02 -6.00
C LYS A 230 17.65 2.82 -6.87
N LEU A 231 16.49 3.09 -6.27
CA LEU A 231 15.24 3.16 -7.01
C LEU A 231 15.22 4.46 -7.81
N SER A 232 15.06 4.34 -9.13
CA SER A 232 14.90 5.49 -10.02
C SER A 232 13.50 5.46 -10.64
N LEU A 233 12.79 6.58 -10.58
CA LEU A 233 11.56 6.81 -11.32
C LEU A 233 11.90 7.68 -12.51
N ILE A 234 11.72 7.14 -13.71
CA ILE A 234 12.04 7.82 -14.99
C ILE A 234 10.78 8.10 -15.78
N HIS A 235 10.87 9.06 -16.70
CA HIS A 235 9.75 9.45 -17.56
C HIS A 235 8.49 9.77 -16.76
N ILE A 236 8.59 10.74 -15.86
CA ILE A 236 7.45 11.18 -15.05
C ILE A 236 6.40 11.88 -15.91
N SER A 237 5.16 11.50 -15.70
CA SER A 237 3.98 12.16 -16.27
C SER A 237 3.03 12.59 -15.15
N GLU A 238 2.29 13.66 -15.37
CA GLU A 238 1.21 14.00 -14.46
C GLU A 238 0.16 12.89 -14.47
N PRO A 239 -0.39 12.50 -13.29
CA PRO A 239 -1.47 11.54 -13.25
C PRO A 239 -2.66 12.11 -14.03
N THR A 240 -3.19 11.31 -14.94
CA THR A 240 -4.35 11.67 -15.74
C THR A 240 -5.51 11.93 -14.76
N ARG A 241 -5.89 13.18 -14.58
CA ARG A 241 -7.13 13.51 -13.84
C ARG A 241 -8.28 12.84 -14.57
N PRO A 242 -9.14 12.06 -13.89
CA PRO A 242 -10.35 11.57 -14.54
C PRO A 242 -11.11 12.79 -15.03
N ARG A 243 -11.35 12.85 -16.37
CA ARG A 243 -12.24 13.86 -16.93
C ARG A 243 -13.60 13.63 -16.31
N LEU A 244 -14.06 14.57 -15.52
CA LEU A 244 -15.47 14.67 -15.16
C LEU A 244 -16.22 14.83 -16.50
N ILE A 245 -16.89 13.77 -16.91
CA ILE A 245 -17.84 13.83 -18.02
C ILE A 245 -19.05 14.58 -17.46
N SER A 246 -19.18 15.83 -17.87
CA SER A 246 -20.36 16.68 -17.64
C SER A 246 -21.56 16.15 -18.38
#